data_7862c977cd966d84d3bd780a1f17753a
#
_entry.id   7862c977cd966d84d3bd780a1f17753a
#
_cell.length_a   1.000
_cell.length_b   1.000
_cell.length_c   1.000
_cell.angle_alpha   90.00
_cell.angle_beta   90.00
_cell.angle_gamma   90.00
#
_symmetry.space_group_name_H-M   'P 1'
#
loop_
_entity.id
_entity.type
_entity.pdbx_description
1 polymer ?
#
loop_
_entity_poly.entity_id
_entity_poly.type
_entity_poly.pdbx_seq_one_letter_code
_entity_poly.pdbx_strand_id
1 'polypeptide(L)'
;MLPYLTEVYGNPSSLHGIGRRAKVALEEHREKLAKLWGCKPSEIVFTSSGTEANTLAIIGGALASKGKGKHLVTTAIEHSSVLKPIYWLEKHLGFCSTIVITDSFGFVTPEDVAHALRKDTVLVSVGAANNEVGTIQPLKEIAHIVQDRGIPFHTDATQLIGKVPLNTIPGLGADLVSCCAHKLFGPKGVGALYVRSPLQLQPIITGGAQEKELRAGTENLAAVAGLVVAMEKNMRPPCFDQSILAPLSKHLKDAIACTPGVRFWGPEVPLRLANTLAFSVAGTNSQTLLAALDLAGICASAGSACTTGALKPSHVLLALGATPEEASSMVRFSLGPSTTLEEVEYTATVFAQVVKQVRN
;
A
#
# COMPACT_ATOMS: atom_id res chain seq x y z
N MET A 1 -17.96 10.71 10.96
CA MET A 1 -18.35 11.13 9.60
C MET A 1 -19.70 11.81 9.58
N LEU A 2 -20.75 11.24 10.19
CA LEU A 2 -22.13 11.78 10.11
C LEU A 2 -22.25 13.27 10.48
N PRO A 3 -21.65 13.79 11.56
CA PRO A 3 -21.74 15.23 11.88
C PRO A 3 -21.23 16.15 10.77
N TYR A 4 -20.25 15.71 9.97
CA TYR A 4 -19.69 16.47 8.86
C TYR A 4 -20.50 16.38 7.56
N LEU A 5 -21.53 15.56 7.54
CA LEU A 5 -22.51 15.47 6.46
C LEU A 5 -23.82 16.20 6.80
N THR A 6 -24.11 16.41 8.10
CA THR A 6 -25.40 16.93 8.56
C THR A 6 -25.33 18.29 9.29
N GLU A 7 -24.24 18.54 10.03
CA GLU A 7 -24.12 19.71 10.90
C GLU A 7 -22.98 20.65 10.50
N VAL A 8 -21.81 20.11 10.15
CA VAL A 8 -20.59 20.85 9.78
C VAL A 8 -20.25 20.60 8.30
N TYR A 9 -21.24 20.76 7.44
CA TYR A 9 -21.20 20.45 6.00
C TYR A 9 -20.62 21.57 5.12
N GLY A 10 -20.21 22.70 5.71
CA GLY A 10 -19.72 23.85 4.96
C GLY A 10 -18.45 23.59 4.16
N ASN A 11 -18.24 24.40 3.12
CA ASN A 11 -16.97 24.42 2.41
C ASN A 11 -15.89 25.09 3.28
N PRO A 12 -14.77 24.41 3.59
CA PRO A 12 -13.70 24.97 4.43
C PRO A 12 -13.05 26.26 3.86
N SER A 13 -13.22 26.50 2.55
CA SER A 13 -12.69 27.72 1.91
C SER A 13 -13.64 28.94 2.02
N SER A 14 -14.89 28.77 2.52
CA SER A 14 -15.85 29.85 2.64
C SER A 14 -15.63 30.73 3.87
N LEU A 15 -15.76 32.06 3.70
CA LEU A 15 -15.51 33.04 4.75
C LEU A 15 -16.62 33.18 5.79
N HIS A 16 -17.83 32.68 5.49
CA HIS A 16 -18.97 32.75 6.43
C HIS A 16 -18.84 31.71 7.57
N GLY A 17 -19.63 31.87 8.63
CA GLY A 17 -19.53 31.09 9.87
C GLY A 17 -19.59 29.57 9.68
N ILE A 18 -20.43 29.06 8.72
CA ILE A 18 -20.54 27.63 8.43
C ILE A 18 -19.22 27.10 7.81
N GLY A 19 -18.63 27.85 6.85
CA GLY A 19 -17.36 27.50 6.26
C GLY A 19 -16.20 27.53 7.27
N ARG A 20 -16.15 28.58 8.13
CA ARG A 20 -15.14 28.67 9.18
C ARG A 20 -15.20 27.47 10.15
N ARG A 21 -16.39 26.99 10.54
CA ARG A 21 -16.53 25.78 11.38
C ARG A 21 -15.96 24.55 10.67
N ALA A 22 -16.23 24.39 9.38
CA ALA A 22 -15.67 23.30 8.60
C ALA A 22 -14.14 23.39 8.48
N LYS A 23 -13.60 24.62 8.31
CA LYS A 23 -12.15 24.86 8.29
C LYS A 23 -11.47 24.48 9.60
N VAL A 24 -12.05 24.91 10.72
CA VAL A 24 -11.52 24.56 12.06
C VAL A 24 -11.52 23.05 12.23
N ALA A 25 -12.61 22.37 11.92
CA ALA A 25 -12.70 20.91 12.03
C ALA A 25 -11.67 20.19 11.13
N LEU A 26 -11.43 20.67 9.91
CA LEU A 26 -10.42 20.10 9.00
C LEU A 26 -9.02 20.20 9.61
N GLU A 27 -8.66 21.38 10.11
CA GLU A 27 -7.32 21.60 10.71
C GLU A 27 -7.16 20.82 12.03
N GLU A 28 -8.20 20.71 12.87
CA GLU A 28 -8.15 19.84 14.07
C GLU A 28 -7.89 18.36 13.69
N HIS A 29 -8.49 17.86 12.63
CA HIS A 29 -8.22 16.52 12.14
C HIS A 29 -6.80 16.38 11.58
N ARG A 30 -6.29 17.39 10.90
CA ARG A 30 -4.90 17.44 10.42
C ARG A 30 -3.91 17.41 11.58
N GLU A 31 -4.15 18.21 12.62
CA GLU A 31 -3.32 18.24 13.84
C GLU A 31 -3.32 16.91 14.58
N LYS A 32 -4.50 16.29 14.73
CA LYS A 32 -4.61 14.94 15.33
C LYS A 32 -3.81 13.90 14.55
N LEU A 33 -3.93 13.90 13.22
CA LEU A 33 -3.17 12.98 12.38
C LEU A 33 -1.67 13.25 12.47
N ALA A 34 -1.25 14.51 12.47
CA ALA A 34 0.14 14.91 12.61
C ALA A 34 0.75 14.45 13.94
N LYS A 35 0.01 14.63 15.04
CA LYS A 35 0.41 14.12 16.37
C LYS A 35 0.56 12.61 16.38
N LEU A 36 -0.39 11.90 15.78
CA LEU A 36 -0.35 10.45 15.67
C LEU A 36 0.83 9.97 14.82
N TRP A 37 1.13 10.65 13.73
CA TRP A 37 2.22 10.33 12.83
C TRP A 37 3.60 10.78 13.35
N GLY A 38 3.65 11.72 14.31
CA GLY A 38 4.88 12.31 14.82
C GLY A 38 5.53 13.26 13.83
N CYS A 39 4.71 14.04 13.11
CA CYS A 39 5.14 15.02 12.11
C CYS A 39 4.43 16.38 12.31
N LYS A 40 4.75 17.37 11.47
CA LYS A 40 4.06 18.66 11.49
C LYS A 40 2.74 18.59 10.70
N PRO A 41 1.70 19.33 11.08
CA PRO A 41 0.47 19.44 10.28
C PRO A 41 0.73 19.91 8.84
N SER A 42 1.78 20.72 8.66
CA SER A 42 2.20 21.20 7.34
C SER A 42 2.76 20.10 6.42
N GLU A 43 3.12 18.95 6.94
CA GLU A 43 3.71 17.83 6.22
C GLU A 43 2.65 16.80 5.78
N ILE A 44 1.35 17.08 5.99
CA ILE A 44 0.26 16.23 5.59
C ILE A 44 -0.51 16.84 4.42
N VAL A 45 -0.76 16.04 3.39
CA VAL A 45 -1.63 16.35 2.26
C VAL A 45 -2.73 15.29 2.20
N PHE A 46 -3.99 15.69 2.35
CA PHE A 46 -5.12 14.77 2.18
C PHE A 46 -5.38 14.52 0.69
N THR A 47 -5.66 13.27 0.36
CA THR A 47 -5.91 12.81 -1.00
C THR A 47 -7.20 11.98 -1.04
N SER A 48 -7.69 11.62 -2.23
CA SER A 48 -8.87 10.76 -2.37
C SER A 48 -8.56 9.27 -2.21
N SER A 49 -7.30 8.88 -2.21
CA SER A 49 -6.89 7.46 -2.15
C SER A 49 -5.38 7.32 -1.99
N GLY A 50 -4.90 6.12 -1.66
CA GLY A 50 -3.48 5.78 -1.75
C GLY A 50 -2.94 5.91 -3.19
N THR A 51 -3.78 5.62 -4.19
CA THR A 51 -3.40 5.79 -5.60
C THR A 51 -3.10 7.25 -5.94
N GLU A 52 -3.93 8.19 -5.49
CA GLU A 52 -3.67 9.62 -5.67
C GLU A 52 -2.42 10.05 -4.89
N ALA A 53 -2.24 9.57 -3.64
CA ALA A 53 -1.06 9.86 -2.84
C ALA A 53 0.23 9.38 -3.54
N ASN A 54 0.26 8.14 -4.05
CA ASN A 54 1.38 7.60 -4.81
C ASN A 54 1.65 8.41 -6.09
N THR A 55 0.60 8.75 -6.83
CA THR A 55 0.73 9.52 -8.08
C THR A 55 1.29 10.92 -7.80
N LEU A 56 0.80 11.60 -6.76
CA LEU A 56 1.32 12.90 -6.34
C LEU A 56 2.78 12.81 -5.88
N ALA A 57 3.14 11.79 -5.10
CA ALA A 57 4.51 11.57 -4.66
C ALA A 57 5.46 11.35 -5.84
N ILE A 58 5.07 10.51 -6.81
CA ILE A 58 5.93 10.11 -7.92
C ILE A 58 5.98 11.19 -8.99
N ILE A 59 4.84 11.60 -9.55
CA ILE A 59 4.81 12.61 -10.61
C ILE A 59 5.18 13.98 -10.03
N GLY A 60 4.58 14.37 -8.92
CA GLY A 60 4.85 15.66 -8.29
C GLY A 60 6.30 15.80 -7.82
N GLY A 61 6.88 14.73 -7.25
CA GLY A 61 8.29 14.69 -6.84
C GLY A 61 9.26 14.72 -8.02
N ALA A 62 8.99 13.93 -9.06
CA ALA A 62 9.80 13.92 -10.27
C ALA A 62 9.81 15.30 -10.99
N LEU A 63 8.65 15.94 -11.09
CA LEU A 63 8.52 17.26 -11.74
C LEU A 63 9.14 18.38 -10.90
N ALA A 64 9.07 18.32 -9.58
CA ALA A 64 9.73 19.28 -8.71
C ALA A 64 11.25 19.21 -8.81
N SER A 65 11.79 18.06 -9.15
CA SER A 65 13.22 17.81 -9.35
C SER A 65 13.68 18.04 -10.79
N LYS A 66 12.80 18.57 -11.68
CA LYS A 66 13.12 18.86 -13.07
C LYS A 66 14.28 19.86 -13.16
N GLY A 67 15.35 19.46 -13.84
CA GLY A 67 16.60 20.23 -13.91
C GLY A 67 17.76 19.57 -13.14
N LYS A 68 17.47 18.64 -12.20
CA LYS A 68 18.50 17.82 -11.56
C LYS A 68 18.73 16.49 -12.31
N GLY A 69 17.71 16.03 -13.04
CA GLY A 69 17.77 14.77 -13.79
C GLY A 69 16.40 14.28 -14.24
N LYS A 70 16.37 13.09 -14.83
CA LYS A 70 15.14 12.42 -15.30
C LYS A 70 15.13 10.92 -15.03
N HIS A 71 15.92 10.45 -14.08
CA HIS A 71 15.97 9.04 -13.73
C HIS A 71 15.21 8.74 -12.43
N LEU A 72 14.49 7.64 -12.44
CA LEU A 72 13.69 7.12 -11.31
C LEU A 72 14.18 5.72 -10.95
N VAL A 73 14.09 5.35 -9.67
CA VAL A 73 14.37 3.99 -9.22
C VAL A 73 13.14 3.45 -8.49
N THR A 74 12.73 2.23 -8.83
CA THR A 74 11.63 1.52 -8.15
C THR A 74 11.86 0.02 -8.20
N THR A 75 10.94 -0.79 -7.63
CA THR A 75 11.07 -2.24 -7.60
C THR A 75 10.11 -2.95 -8.55
N ALA A 76 10.41 -4.19 -8.90
CA ALA A 76 9.60 -5.00 -9.81
C ALA A 76 8.24 -5.42 -9.21
N ILE A 77 8.09 -5.32 -7.88
CA ILE A 77 6.91 -5.81 -7.15
C ILE A 77 5.97 -4.71 -6.66
N GLU A 78 6.16 -3.48 -7.14
CA GLU A 78 5.34 -2.35 -6.71
C GLU A 78 3.88 -2.47 -7.15
N HIS A 79 3.01 -1.83 -6.38
CA HIS A 79 1.61 -1.69 -6.77
C HIS A 79 1.47 -0.88 -8.07
N SER A 80 0.44 -1.16 -8.85
CA SER A 80 0.18 -0.49 -10.14
C SER A 80 0.07 1.05 -10.02
N SER A 81 -0.31 1.58 -8.85
CA SER A 81 -0.33 3.02 -8.59
C SER A 81 1.06 3.65 -8.42
N VAL A 82 2.11 2.84 -8.32
CA VAL A 82 3.52 3.26 -8.35
C VAL A 82 4.09 3.07 -9.76
N LEU A 83 3.96 1.87 -10.35
CA LEU A 83 4.53 1.56 -11.66
C LEU A 83 3.93 2.39 -12.80
N LYS A 84 2.59 2.56 -12.81
CA LYS A 84 1.92 3.29 -13.90
C LYS A 84 2.30 4.77 -13.97
N PRO A 85 2.38 5.54 -12.88
CA PRO A 85 2.93 6.90 -12.90
C PRO A 85 4.36 6.98 -13.42
N ILE A 86 5.23 6.02 -13.07
CA ILE A 86 6.61 5.96 -13.59
C ILE A 86 6.60 5.75 -15.11
N TYR A 87 5.87 4.74 -15.60
CA TYR A 87 5.73 4.51 -17.04
C TYR A 87 5.08 5.68 -17.80
N TRP A 88 4.17 6.39 -17.13
CA TRP A 88 3.59 7.60 -17.71
C TRP A 88 4.65 8.71 -17.88
N LEU A 89 5.51 8.92 -16.87
CA LEU A 89 6.63 9.87 -16.94
C LEU A 89 7.63 9.50 -18.04
N GLU A 90 7.95 8.21 -18.19
CA GLU A 90 8.80 7.72 -19.28
C GLU A 90 8.20 8.03 -20.64
N LYS A 91 6.95 7.62 -20.84
CA LYS A 91 6.26 7.73 -22.13
C LYS A 91 6.02 9.18 -22.58
N HIS A 92 5.69 10.06 -21.64
CA HIS A 92 5.19 11.41 -22.00
C HIS A 92 6.17 12.53 -21.70
N LEU A 93 7.12 12.35 -20.79
CA LEU A 93 8.03 13.42 -20.35
C LEU A 93 9.52 13.07 -20.51
N GLY A 94 9.82 11.93 -21.09
CA GLY A 94 11.18 11.50 -21.42
C GLY A 94 12.02 11.21 -20.17
N PHE A 95 11.38 10.76 -19.09
CA PHE A 95 12.07 10.15 -17.95
C PHE A 95 12.55 8.76 -18.34
N CYS A 96 13.41 8.17 -17.53
CA CYS A 96 13.77 6.76 -17.57
C CYS A 96 13.75 6.19 -16.16
N SER A 97 13.58 4.89 -16.04
CA SER A 97 13.61 4.22 -14.75
C SER A 97 14.53 3.01 -14.72
N THR A 98 15.09 2.71 -13.55
CA THR A 98 15.66 1.41 -13.23
C THR A 98 14.70 0.67 -12.31
N ILE A 99 14.26 -0.50 -12.76
CA ILE A 99 13.42 -1.42 -11.98
C ILE A 99 14.35 -2.40 -11.26
N VAL A 100 14.49 -2.27 -9.95
CA VAL A 100 15.27 -3.18 -9.13
C VAL A 100 14.54 -4.52 -9.02
N ILE A 101 15.23 -5.60 -9.34
CA ILE A 101 14.72 -6.97 -9.25
C ILE A 101 14.80 -7.42 -7.79
N THR A 102 13.81 -8.16 -7.33
CA THR A 102 13.78 -8.74 -5.99
C THR A 102 14.35 -10.15 -5.99
N ASP A 103 14.71 -10.64 -4.81
CA ASP A 103 14.97 -12.07 -4.61
C ASP A 103 13.67 -12.91 -4.71
N SER A 104 13.77 -14.22 -4.55
CA SER A 104 12.63 -15.15 -4.61
C SER A 104 11.64 -15.00 -3.45
N PHE A 105 11.97 -14.23 -2.42
CA PHE A 105 11.09 -13.89 -1.29
C PHE A 105 10.47 -12.50 -1.43
N GLY A 106 10.89 -11.73 -2.45
CA GLY A 106 10.39 -10.39 -2.72
C GLY A 106 11.14 -9.28 -1.98
N PHE A 107 12.34 -9.53 -1.47
CA PHE A 107 13.21 -8.48 -0.90
C PHE A 107 14.02 -7.78 -1.99
N VAL A 108 14.22 -6.48 -1.80
CA VAL A 108 15.30 -5.73 -2.45
C VAL A 108 16.38 -5.46 -1.41
N THR A 109 17.66 -5.64 -1.80
CA THR A 109 18.74 -5.29 -0.91
C THR A 109 19.05 -3.79 -1.00
N PRO A 110 19.52 -3.16 0.09
CA PRO A 110 20.02 -1.78 0.05
C PRO A 110 21.11 -1.59 -1.01
N GLU A 111 21.96 -2.60 -1.22
CA GLU A 111 23.02 -2.61 -2.21
C GLU A 111 22.49 -2.58 -3.64
N ASP A 112 21.43 -3.32 -3.96
CA ASP A 112 20.80 -3.31 -5.28
C ASP A 112 20.20 -1.94 -5.58
N VAL A 113 19.58 -1.31 -4.58
CA VAL A 113 19.09 0.07 -4.70
C VAL A 113 20.26 1.02 -4.93
N ALA A 114 21.37 0.88 -4.18
CA ALA A 114 22.57 1.70 -4.34
C ALA A 114 23.19 1.61 -5.75
N HIS A 115 23.23 0.41 -6.31
CA HIS A 115 23.73 0.17 -7.68
C HIS A 115 22.81 0.76 -8.75
N ALA A 116 21.51 0.85 -8.48
CA ALA A 116 20.54 1.45 -9.39
C ALA A 116 20.60 2.99 -9.40
N LEU A 117 21.21 3.63 -8.39
CA LEU A 117 21.31 5.08 -8.30
C LEU A 117 22.30 5.66 -9.33
N ARG A 118 21.87 6.71 -10.03
CA ARG A 118 22.64 7.45 -11.00
C ARG A 118 22.77 8.93 -10.57
N LYS A 119 23.66 9.68 -11.18
CA LYS A 119 23.84 11.13 -10.92
C LYS A 119 22.58 11.92 -11.28
N ASP A 120 21.78 11.44 -12.22
CA ASP A 120 20.53 12.05 -12.66
C ASP A 120 19.28 11.40 -12.03
N THR A 121 19.43 10.57 -10.96
CA THR A 121 18.31 10.03 -10.20
C THR A 121 17.64 11.14 -9.40
N VAL A 122 16.33 11.29 -9.56
CA VAL A 122 15.53 12.36 -8.92
C VAL A 122 14.53 11.86 -7.91
N LEU A 123 14.20 10.57 -7.88
CA LEU A 123 13.31 9.95 -6.92
C LEU A 123 13.56 8.43 -6.86
N VAL A 124 13.54 7.90 -5.65
CA VAL A 124 13.48 6.45 -5.39
C VAL A 124 12.12 6.12 -4.77
N SER A 125 11.48 5.06 -5.22
CA SER A 125 10.19 4.59 -4.67
C SER A 125 10.25 3.09 -4.39
N VAL A 126 10.12 2.71 -3.11
CA VAL A 126 10.07 1.31 -2.65
C VAL A 126 8.91 1.14 -1.70
N GLY A 127 7.98 0.24 -1.99
CA GLY A 127 6.83 -0.05 -1.14
C GLY A 127 7.24 -0.64 0.20
N ALA A 128 6.60 -0.22 1.28
CA ALA A 128 6.95 -0.65 2.64
C ALA A 128 6.65 -2.13 2.90
N ALA A 129 5.56 -2.63 2.34
CA ALA A 129 5.19 -4.04 2.38
C ALA A 129 4.38 -4.40 1.13
N ASN A 130 4.68 -5.57 0.55
CA ASN A 130 4.00 -6.00 -0.65
C ASN A 130 2.56 -6.46 -0.36
N ASN A 131 1.62 -6.06 -1.20
CA ASN A 131 0.20 -6.34 -1.02
C ASN A 131 -0.21 -7.77 -1.43
N GLU A 132 0.63 -8.50 -2.15
CA GLU A 132 0.34 -9.86 -2.61
C GLU A 132 1.02 -10.92 -1.74
N VAL A 133 2.32 -10.82 -1.56
CA VAL A 133 3.11 -11.82 -0.81
C VAL A 133 3.43 -11.39 0.63
N GLY A 134 3.18 -10.14 0.98
CA GLY A 134 3.33 -9.63 2.34
C GLY A 134 4.75 -9.26 2.77
N THR A 135 5.77 -9.44 1.93
CA THR A 135 7.16 -9.15 2.24
C THR A 135 7.34 -7.71 2.71
N ILE A 136 8.02 -7.51 3.85
CA ILE A 136 8.29 -6.20 4.46
C ILE A 136 9.70 -5.78 4.06
N GLN A 137 9.83 -4.60 3.44
CA GLN A 137 11.12 -4.12 2.93
C GLN A 137 11.99 -3.47 4.01
N PRO A 138 13.34 -3.54 3.89
CA PRO A 138 14.30 -2.93 4.81
C PRO A 138 14.41 -1.41 4.55
N LEU A 139 13.31 -0.67 4.82
CA LEU A 139 13.19 0.74 4.43
C LEU A 139 14.24 1.66 5.05
N LYS A 140 14.65 1.40 6.30
CA LYS A 140 15.60 2.28 7.00
C LYS A 140 16.99 2.23 6.37
N GLU A 141 17.43 1.03 6.02
CA GLU A 141 18.69 0.78 5.36
C GLU A 141 18.70 1.39 3.95
N ILE A 142 17.61 1.22 3.20
CA ILE A 142 17.41 1.83 1.89
C ILE A 142 17.38 3.36 2.01
N ALA A 143 16.63 3.89 2.98
CA ALA A 143 16.52 5.34 3.21
C ALA A 143 17.87 5.99 3.47
N HIS A 144 18.73 5.35 4.28
CA HIS A 144 20.08 5.85 4.58
C HIS A 144 20.91 6.02 3.30
N ILE A 145 20.94 5.00 2.44
CA ILE A 145 21.69 5.03 1.18
C ILE A 145 21.15 6.10 0.22
N VAL A 146 19.83 6.24 0.12
CA VAL A 146 19.19 7.18 -0.79
C VAL A 146 19.40 8.62 -0.32
N GLN A 147 19.27 8.87 1.00
CA GLN A 147 19.44 10.18 1.61
C GLN A 147 20.90 10.66 1.57
N ASP A 148 21.88 9.76 1.72
CA ASP A 148 23.30 10.11 1.58
C ASP A 148 23.65 10.65 0.17
N ARG A 149 22.82 10.36 -0.84
CA ARG A 149 22.92 10.92 -2.19
C ARG A 149 22.06 12.17 -2.39
N GLY A 150 21.33 12.63 -1.36
CA GLY A 150 20.42 13.78 -1.43
C GLY A 150 19.21 13.55 -2.36
N ILE A 151 18.81 12.31 -2.58
CA ILE A 151 17.71 11.91 -3.45
C ILE A 151 16.45 11.75 -2.57
N PRO A 152 15.28 12.30 -2.96
CA PRO A 152 14.03 12.05 -2.29
C PRO A 152 13.64 10.56 -2.32
N PHE A 153 13.16 10.05 -1.17
CA PHE A 153 12.71 8.68 -1.02
C PHE A 153 11.20 8.60 -0.72
N HIS A 154 10.47 7.90 -1.58
CA HIS A 154 9.05 7.59 -1.42
C HIS A 154 8.83 6.15 -1.01
N THR A 155 7.86 5.92 -0.11
CA THR A 155 7.35 4.58 0.20
C THR A 155 5.82 4.54 0.19
N ASP A 156 5.25 3.54 -0.45
CA ASP A 156 3.84 3.18 -0.27
C ASP A 156 3.71 2.34 1.00
N ALA A 157 3.23 2.98 2.09
CA ALA A 157 3.03 2.32 3.37
C ALA A 157 1.59 1.82 3.58
N THR A 158 0.77 1.81 2.53
CA THR A 158 -0.64 1.39 2.58
C THR A 158 -0.84 0.01 3.18
N GLN A 159 0.09 -0.91 2.96
CA GLN A 159 0.01 -2.26 3.52
C GLN A 159 0.73 -2.41 4.86
N LEU A 160 1.59 -1.47 5.25
CA LEU A 160 2.38 -1.57 6.48
C LEU A 160 1.64 -0.99 7.70
N ILE A 161 1.06 0.22 7.54
CA ILE A 161 0.42 0.96 8.65
C ILE A 161 -0.73 0.12 9.23
N GLY A 162 -0.74 -0.01 10.57
CA GLY A 162 -1.72 -0.79 11.31
C GLY A 162 -1.53 -2.30 11.27
N LYS A 163 -0.45 -2.80 10.64
CA LYS A 163 -0.12 -4.24 10.56
C LYS A 163 1.17 -4.60 11.26
N VAL A 164 2.07 -3.63 11.42
CA VAL A 164 3.27 -3.79 12.23
C VAL A 164 3.37 -2.64 13.23
N PRO A 165 4.07 -2.84 14.36
CA PRO A 165 4.33 -1.75 15.30
C PRO A 165 5.09 -0.61 14.62
N LEU A 166 4.55 0.60 14.69
CA LEU A 166 5.14 1.78 14.09
C LEU A 166 5.05 2.98 15.04
N ASN A 167 6.19 3.51 15.46
CA ASN A 167 6.24 4.64 16.39
C ASN A 167 5.86 5.97 15.72
N THR A 168 6.41 6.26 14.55
CA THR A 168 6.15 7.48 13.79
C THR A 168 6.24 7.20 12.30
N ILE A 169 5.57 8.01 11.48
CA ILE A 169 5.72 7.93 10.02
C ILE A 169 7.12 8.36 9.55
N PRO A 170 7.70 9.48 10.07
CA PRO A 170 9.09 9.82 9.78
C PRO A 170 10.10 8.73 10.15
N GLY A 171 9.77 7.88 11.13
CA GLY A 171 10.60 6.76 11.56
C GLY A 171 10.78 5.64 10.54
N LEU A 172 10.01 5.64 9.45
CA LEU A 172 10.23 4.79 8.27
C LEU A 172 11.45 5.20 7.45
N GLY A 173 11.94 6.44 7.65
CA GLY A 173 13.08 6.98 6.92
C GLY A 173 12.72 7.67 5.60
N ALA A 174 11.57 7.42 5.01
CA ALA A 174 11.16 8.02 3.74
C ALA A 174 10.79 9.51 3.88
N ASP A 175 10.99 10.27 2.80
CA ASP A 175 10.61 11.68 2.69
C ASP A 175 9.16 11.86 2.26
N LEU A 176 8.63 10.86 1.55
CA LEU A 176 7.25 10.78 1.08
C LEU A 176 6.66 9.44 1.51
N VAL A 177 5.53 9.47 2.22
CA VAL A 177 4.85 8.23 2.67
C VAL A 177 3.38 8.28 2.32
N SER A 178 2.95 7.36 1.47
CA SER A 178 1.56 7.23 1.03
C SER A 178 0.77 6.26 1.91
N CYS A 179 -0.49 6.60 2.19
CA CYS A 179 -1.41 5.71 2.87
C CYS A 179 -2.87 5.94 2.45
N CYS A 180 -3.76 5.05 2.89
CA CYS A 180 -5.21 5.21 2.73
C CYS A 180 -5.99 4.65 3.92
N ALA A 181 -7.22 5.14 4.11
CA ALA A 181 -8.06 4.78 5.25
C ALA A 181 -8.62 3.35 5.17
N HIS A 182 -9.05 2.91 3.98
CA HIS A 182 -9.80 1.66 3.80
C HIS A 182 -8.99 0.38 4.08
N LYS A 183 -7.66 0.48 4.21
CA LYS A 183 -6.81 -0.64 4.65
C LYS A 183 -6.70 -0.75 6.17
N LEU A 184 -7.34 0.21 6.88
CA LEU A 184 -7.41 0.30 8.34
C LEU A 184 -8.86 0.39 8.82
N PHE A 185 -9.81 -0.20 8.09
CA PHE A 185 -11.25 -0.16 8.39
C PHE A 185 -11.85 1.25 8.40
N GLY A 186 -11.15 2.22 7.81
CA GLY A 186 -11.67 3.56 7.54
C GLY A 186 -12.46 3.62 6.23
N PRO A 187 -13.00 4.80 5.87
CA PRO A 187 -13.80 4.96 4.66
C PRO A 187 -12.95 4.81 3.39
N LYS A 188 -13.59 4.33 2.32
CA LYS A 188 -13.06 4.45 0.95
C LYS A 188 -13.12 5.91 0.52
N GLY A 189 -12.33 6.30 -0.47
CA GLY A 189 -12.37 7.66 -1.03
C GLY A 189 -11.56 8.70 -0.24
N VAL A 190 -10.63 8.26 0.62
CA VAL A 190 -9.66 9.13 1.31
C VAL A 190 -8.34 8.42 1.55
N GLY A 191 -7.26 9.19 1.38
CA GLY A 191 -5.90 8.84 1.71
C GLY A 191 -5.14 10.04 2.23
N ALA A 192 -3.86 9.87 2.49
CA ALA A 192 -2.96 10.96 2.87
C ALA A 192 -1.55 10.67 2.36
N LEU A 193 -0.83 11.75 2.07
CA LEU A 193 0.59 11.76 1.77
C LEU A 193 1.33 12.56 2.85
N TYR A 194 2.30 11.94 3.50
CA TYR A 194 3.31 12.65 4.28
C TYR A 194 4.35 13.20 3.33
N VAL A 195 4.70 14.47 3.49
CA VAL A 195 5.72 15.18 2.71
C VAL A 195 6.69 15.83 3.68
N ARG A 196 7.89 15.29 3.83
CA ARG A 196 8.91 15.83 4.75
C ARG A 196 9.32 17.23 4.32
N SER A 197 9.25 18.20 5.25
CA SER A 197 9.78 19.53 5.02
C SER A 197 11.32 19.52 4.96
N PRO A 198 11.98 20.27 4.04
CA PRO A 198 11.42 21.28 3.14
C PRO A 198 11.12 20.78 1.71
N LEU A 199 10.91 19.47 1.50
CA LEU A 199 10.65 18.93 0.17
C LEU A 199 9.43 19.61 -0.48
N GLN A 200 9.56 19.94 -1.76
CA GLN A 200 8.49 20.52 -2.56
C GLN A 200 7.99 19.49 -3.59
N LEU A 201 6.70 19.54 -3.88
CA LEU A 201 6.08 18.76 -4.95
C LEU A 201 5.42 19.69 -5.97
N GLN A 202 5.32 19.25 -7.22
CA GLN A 202 4.44 19.87 -8.19
C GLN A 202 3.03 19.28 -8.07
N PRO A 203 1.97 20.11 -8.04
CA PRO A 203 0.60 19.60 -8.03
C PRO A 203 0.29 18.83 -9.31
N ILE A 204 -0.45 17.73 -9.17
CA ILE A 204 -0.96 16.95 -10.30
C ILE A 204 -2.45 17.21 -10.56
N ILE A 205 -3.17 17.70 -9.54
CA ILE A 205 -4.54 18.18 -9.64
C ILE A 205 -4.49 19.67 -9.36
N THR A 206 -4.64 20.48 -10.42
CA THR A 206 -4.54 21.93 -10.35
C THR A 206 -5.90 22.59 -10.21
N GLY A 207 -5.98 23.72 -9.50
CA GLY A 207 -7.23 24.47 -9.28
C GLY A 207 -7.09 25.47 -8.13
N GLY A 208 -7.99 25.40 -7.15
CA GLY A 208 -7.94 26.26 -5.97
C GLY A 208 -6.79 25.94 -5.01
N ALA A 209 -6.61 26.79 -4.00
CA ALA A 209 -5.48 26.71 -3.06
C ALA A 209 -5.64 25.67 -1.93
N GLN A 210 -6.53 24.67 -2.08
CA GLN A 210 -6.68 23.61 -1.11
C GLN A 210 -5.37 22.81 -0.95
N GLU A 211 -5.20 22.21 0.24
CA GLU A 211 -4.00 21.43 0.56
C GLU A 211 -2.69 22.17 0.19
N LYS A 212 -2.65 23.49 0.40
CA LYS A 212 -1.49 24.36 0.09
C LYS A 212 -1.11 24.32 -1.39
N GLU A 213 -2.10 24.35 -2.26
CA GLU A 213 -1.96 24.26 -3.74
C GLU A 213 -1.42 22.91 -4.24
N LEU A 214 -1.18 21.92 -3.37
CA LEU A 214 -0.70 20.60 -3.75
C LEU A 214 -1.80 19.69 -4.27
N ARG A 215 -3.05 19.93 -3.81
CA ARG A 215 -4.19 19.11 -4.20
C ARG A 215 -5.46 19.96 -4.21
N ALA A 216 -5.82 20.46 -5.36
CA ALA A 216 -7.01 21.30 -5.53
C ALA A 216 -8.32 20.51 -5.41
N GLY A 217 -9.41 21.21 -5.15
CA GLY A 217 -10.76 20.67 -4.96
C GLY A 217 -11.16 20.64 -3.49
N THR A 218 -12.44 20.92 -3.25
CA THR A 218 -13.01 20.99 -1.88
C THR A 218 -12.68 19.71 -1.09
N GLU A 219 -12.17 19.89 0.10
CA GLU A 219 -11.75 18.81 0.97
C GLU A 219 -12.96 18.00 1.48
N ASN A 220 -12.87 16.69 1.42
CA ASN A 220 -13.89 15.77 1.94
C ASN A 220 -13.73 15.62 3.45
N LEU A 221 -14.19 16.63 4.21
CA LEU A 221 -14.06 16.68 5.66
C LEU A 221 -14.60 15.42 6.35
N ALA A 222 -15.73 14.90 5.89
CA ALA A 222 -16.32 13.69 6.46
C ALA A 222 -15.42 12.47 6.31
N ALA A 223 -14.81 12.31 5.14
CA ALA A 223 -13.88 11.19 4.90
C ALA A 223 -12.54 11.40 5.63
N VAL A 224 -12.03 12.65 5.70
CA VAL A 224 -10.84 13.00 6.51
C VAL A 224 -11.06 12.64 7.97
N ALA A 225 -12.20 13.00 8.57
CA ALA A 225 -12.53 12.60 9.93
C ALA A 225 -12.54 11.08 10.11
N GLY A 226 -13.08 10.35 9.12
CA GLY A 226 -13.08 8.88 9.12
C GLY A 226 -11.66 8.28 9.02
N LEU A 227 -10.79 8.86 8.20
CA LEU A 227 -9.36 8.48 8.12
C LEU A 227 -8.68 8.65 9.48
N VAL A 228 -8.83 9.82 10.11
CA VAL A 228 -8.17 10.13 11.38
C VAL A 228 -8.63 9.16 12.47
N VAL A 229 -9.93 8.92 12.60
CA VAL A 229 -10.47 7.95 13.57
C VAL A 229 -9.96 6.53 13.31
N ALA A 230 -9.87 6.12 12.03
CA ALA A 230 -9.32 4.82 11.67
C ALA A 230 -7.84 4.69 12.08
N MET A 231 -7.05 5.74 11.86
CA MET A 231 -5.65 5.79 12.28
C MET A 231 -5.49 5.77 13.80
N GLU A 232 -6.28 6.57 14.54
CA GLU A 232 -6.26 6.60 16.01
C GLU A 232 -6.57 5.23 16.63
N LYS A 233 -7.53 4.50 16.05
CA LYS A 233 -7.95 3.21 16.60
C LYS A 233 -7.06 2.04 16.18
N ASN A 234 -6.44 2.11 15.01
CA ASN A 234 -5.90 0.92 14.35
C ASN A 234 -4.40 0.99 14.07
N MET A 235 -3.75 2.15 14.27
CA MET A 235 -2.32 2.29 14.02
C MET A 235 -1.49 1.88 15.25
N ARG A 236 -1.94 2.25 16.44
CA ARG A 236 -1.22 2.01 17.72
C ARG A 236 -2.17 1.69 18.88
N PRO A 237 -2.22 0.43 19.34
CA PRO A 237 -1.54 -0.74 18.79
C PRO A 237 -2.03 -1.06 17.36
N PRO A 238 -1.24 -1.79 16.56
CA PRO A 238 -1.68 -2.25 15.24
C PRO A 238 -2.94 -3.12 15.37
N CYS A 239 -3.98 -2.83 14.57
CA CYS A 239 -5.20 -3.64 14.61
C CYS A 239 -5.01 -5.07 14.07
N PHE A 240 -4.03 -5.26 13.17
CA PHE A 240 -3.60 -6.58 12.73
C PHE A 240 -2.48 -7.10 13.63
N ASP A 241 -2.82 -7.44 14.87
CA ASP A 241 -1.86 -7.89 15.88
C ASP A 241 -1.13 -9.17 15.42
N GLN A 242 0.17 -9.07 15.25
CA GLN A 242 0.99 -10.20 14.80
C GLN A 242 0.99 -11.36 15.82
N SER A 243 0.87 -11.09 17.12
CA SER A 243 0.83 -12.12 18.14
C SER A 243 -0.41 -13.01 18.04
N ILE A 244 -1.51 -12.46 17.52
CA ILE A 244 -2.77 -13.17 17.27
C ILE A 244 -2.76 -13.81 15.87
N LEU A 245 -2.36 -13.04 14.85
CA LEU A 245 -2.51 -13.47 13.46
C LEU A 245 -1.40 -14.43 13.00
N ALA A 246 -0.19 -14.36 13.55
CA ALA A 246 0.89 -15.25 13.14
C ALA A 246 0.61 -16.73 13.44
N PRO A 247 0.11 -17.11 14.63
CA PRO A 247 -0.32 -18.49 14.89
C PRO A 247 -1.42 -18.97 13.93
N LEU A 248 -2.44 -18.15 13.68
CA LEU A 248 -3.54 -18.48 12.78
C LEU A 248 -3.05 -18.64 11.32
N SER A 249 -2.20 -17.71 10.86
CA SER A 249 -1.59 -17.79 9.53
C SER A 249 -0.71 -19.03 9.37
N LYS A 250 0.05 -19.37 10.41
CA LYS A 250 0.87 -20.59 10.41
C LYS A 250 0.00 -21.84 10.37
N HIS A 251 -1.04 -21.93 11.21
CA HIS A 251 -1.95 -23.07 11.22
C HIS A 251 -2.60 -23.29 9.84
N LEU A 252 -3.12 -22.20 9.23
CA LEU A 252 -3.69 -22.25 7.88
C LEU A 252 -2.67 -22.70 6.84
N LYS A 253 -1.44 -22.16 6.89
CA LYS A 253 -0.34 -22.51 5.99
C LYS A 253 0.00 -23.99 6.09
N ASP A 254 0.19 -24.51 7.31
CA ASP A 254 0.58 -25.91 7.54
C ASP A 254 -0.50 -26.87 7.04
N ALA A 255 -1.77 -26.55 7.24
CA ALA A 255 -2.88 -27.35 6.76
C ALA A 255 -2.99 -27.33 5.21
N ILE A 256 -2.88 -26.17 4.59
CA ILE A 256 -2.90 -26.02 3.13
C ILE A 256 -1.70 -26.71 2.47
N ALA A 257 -0.54 -26.71 3.11
CA ALA A 257 0.68 -27.37 2.61
C ALA A 257 0.50 -28.88 2.39
N CYS A 258 -0.45 -29.52 3.06
CA CYS A 258 -0.80 -30.92 2.85
C CYS A 258 -1.50 -31.16 1.50
N THR A 259 -1.98 -30.13 0.80
CA THR A 259 -2.63 -30.25 -0.50
C THR A 259 -1.56 -30.38 -1.59
N PRO A 260 -1.52 -31.46 -2.38
CA PRO A 260 -0.51 -31.64 -3.42
C PRO A 260 -0.49 -30.48 -4.42
N GLY A 261 0.72 -30.04 -4.82
CA GLY A 261 0.92 -28.99 -5.82
C GLY A 261 0.70 -27.57 -5.30
N VAL A 262 0.59 -27.36 -4.00
CA VAL A 262 0.64 -26.04 -3.38
C VAL A 262 2.09 -25.58 -3.23
N ARG A 263 2.38 -24.35 -3.66
CA ARG A 263 3.65 -23.66 -3.45
C ARG A 263 3.41 -22.30 -2.84
N PHE A 264 4.02 -22.01 -1.69
CA PHE A 264 3.91 -20.72 -1.01
C PHE A 264 4.91 -19.70 -1.56
N TRP A 265 4.54 -18.41 -1.47
CA TRP A 265 5.32 -17.28 -1.93
C TRP A 265 5.53 -16.25 -0.81
N GLY A 266 6.68 -15.59 -0.84
CA GLY A 266 7.11 -14.66 0.20
C GLY A 266 7.81 -15.34 1.37
N PRO A 267 8.38 -14.55 2.31
CA PRO A 267 9.14 -15.06 3.45
C PRO A 267 8.21 -15.54 4.58
N GLU A 268 8.82 -16.10 5.63
CA GLU A 268 8.12 -16.41 6.87
C GLU A 268 7.91 -15.14 7.74
N VAL A 269 6.94 -15.20 8.64
CA VAL A 269 6.78 -14.20 9.71
C VAL A 269 8.01 -14.29 10.63
N PRO A 270 8.62 -13.18 11.08
CA PRO A 270 8.10 -11.81 11.04
C PRO A 270 8.50 -10.96 9.81
N LEU A 271 9.21 -11.52 8.84
CA LEU A 271 9.65 -10.79 7.64
C LEU A 271 8.52 -10.55 6.64
N ARG A 272 7.36 -11.14 6.90
CA ARG A 272 6.11 -10.98 6.16
C ARG A 272 5.01 -10.48 7.09
N LEU A 273 4.08 -9.73 6.53
CA LEU A 273 2.82 -9.39 7.20
C LEU A 273 2.08 -10.67 7.62
N ALA A 274 1.80 -10.82 8.89
CA ALA A 274 1.17 -12.05 9.44
C ALA A 274 -0.22 -12.31 8.85
N ASN A 275 -0.92 -11.27 8.43
CA ASN A 275 -2.26 -11.36 7.87
C ASN A 275 -2.31 -11.78 6.38
N THR A 276 -1.18 -11.98 5.71
CA THR A 276 -1.12 -12.25 4.26
C THR A 276 -0.50 -13.62 4.00
N LEU A 277 -1.19 -14.48 3.29
CA LEU A 277 -0.71 -15.80 2.88
C LEU A 277 -0.94 -15.96 1.38
N ALA A 278 0.15 -16.02 0.61
CA ALA A 278 0.15 -16.16 -0.84
C ALA A 278 0.69 -17.53 -1.26
N PHE A 279 0.00 -18.19 -2.18
CA PHE A 279 0.41 -19.48 -2.71
C PHE A 279 -0.16 -19.72 -4.12
N SER A 280 0.47 -20.60 -4.86
CA SER A 280 -0.01 -21.12 -6.15
C SER A 280 -0.49 -22.57 -5.99
N VAL A 281 -1.43 -23.00 -6.83
CA VAL A 281 -1.99 -24.35 -6.81
C VAL A 281 -1.85 -24.98 -8.20
N ALA A 282 -0.90 -25.86 -8.39
CA ALA A 282 -0.64 -26.51 -9.67
C ALA A 282 -1.87 -27.24 -10.20
N GLY A 283 -2.10 -27.21 -11.52
CA GLY A 283 -3.25 -27.83 -12.16
C GLY A 283 -4.59 -27.09 -11.96
N THR A 284 -4.53 -25.81 -11.51
CA THR A 284 -5.71 -24.94 -11.38
C THR A 284 -5.47 -23.59 -12.03
N ASN A 285 -6.50 -22.77 -12.12
CA ASN A 285 -6.38 -21.33 -12.37
C ASN A 285 -7.09 -20.55 -11.29
N SER A 286 -6.62 -19.32 -11.04
CA SER A 286 -7.16 -18.47 -9.97
C SER A 286 -8.66 -18.22 -10.09
N GLN A 287 -9.21 -18.01 -11.31
CA GLN A 287 -10.63 -17.69 -11.50
C GLN A 287 -11.52 -18.81 -11.02
N THR A 288 -11.28 -20.03 -11.51
CA THR A 288 -12.09 -21.21 -11.15
C THR A 288 -11.95 -21.53 -9.66
N LEU A 289 -10.69 -21.44 -9.13
CA LEU A 289 -10.44 -21.74 -7.73
C LEU A 289 -11.09 -20.70 -6.79
N LEU A 290 -11.02 -19.41 -7.12
CA LEU A 290 -11.67 -18.36 -6.34
C LEU A 290 -13.19 -18.47 -6.37
N ALA A 291 -13.78 -18.78 -7.53
CA ALA A 291 -15.23 -18.98 -7.64
C ALA A 291 -15.69 -20.20 -6.81
N ALA A 292 -14.94 -21.28 -6.83
CA ALA A 292 -15.27 -22.46 -6.04
C ALA A 292 -15.10 -22.23 -4.53
N LEU A 293 -14.09 -21.46 -4.12
CA LEU A 293 -13.91 -21.04 -2.72
C LEU A 293 -15.06 -20.12 -2.25
N ASP A 294 -15.47 -19.16 -3.09
CA ASP A 294 -16.58 -18.25 -2.79
C ASP A 294 -17.91 -19.00 -2.61
N LEU A 295 -18.20 -19.99 -3.49
CA LEU A 295 -19.35 -20.88 -3.33
C LEU A 295 -19.31 -21.69 -2.03
N ALA A 296 -18.12 -21.94 -1.50
CA ALA A 296 -17.92 -22.61 -0.22
C ALA A 296 -17.87 -21.60 0.96
N GLY A 297 -18.20 -20.32 0.75
CA GLY A 297 -18.21 -19.27 1.79
C GLY A 297 -16.83 -18.74 2.17
N ILE A 298 -15.79 -18.99 1.35
CA ILE A 298 -14.41 -18.55 1.61
C ILE A 298 -14.05 -17.44 0.64
N CYS A 299 -13.95 -16.19 1.15
CA CYS A 299 -13.51 -15.04 0.40
C CYS A 299 -11.99 -15.03 0.25
N ALA A 300 -11.49 -15.15 -0.97
CA ALA A 300 -10.07 -15.10 -1.31
C ALA A 300 -9.81 -14.13 -2.48
N SER A 301 -8.55 -13.85 -2.76
CA SER A 301 -8.15 -13.00 -3.90
C SER A 301 -7.04 -13.67 -4.71
N ALA A 302 -6.99 -13.39 -6.01
CA ALA A 302 -5.79 -13.57 -6.82
C ALA A 302 -5.01 -12.25 -6.81
N GLY A 303 -3.69 -12.27 -6.90
CA GLY A 303 -2.79 -11.13 -7.09
C GLY A 303 -3.36 -9.75 -6.73
N SER A 304 -3.22 -8.79 -7.62
CA SER A 304 -3.90 -7.50 -7.45
C SER A 304 -5.35 -7.59 -7.93
N ALA A 305 -6.30 -7.42 -7.01
CA ALA A 305 -7.75 -7.41 -7.27
C ALA A 305 -8.22 -6.28 -8.23
N CYS A 306 -7.31 -5.43 -8.71
CA CYS A 306 -7.62 -4.22 -9.49
C CYS A 306 -7.66 -4.42 -11.00
N THR A 307 -7.49 -5.64 -11.53
CA THR A 307 -7.58 -5.92 -12.96
C THR A 307 -9.00 -6.40 -13.31
N THR A 308 -9.85 -5.47 -13.76
CA THR A 308 -11.13 -5.81 -14.38
C THR A 308 -10.89 -6.48 -15.74
N GLY A 309 -11.33 -7.71 -15.91
CA GLY A 309 -11.15 -8.49 -17.14
C GLY A 309 -10.41 -9.81 -16.91
N ALA A 310 -9.91 -10.44 -17.96
CA ALA A 310 -9.15 -11.68 -17.86
C ALA A 310 -7.98 -11.50 -16.87
N LEU A 311 -7.90 -12.35 -15.86
CA LEU A 311 -6.84 -12.32 -14.84
C LEU A 311 -5.50 -12.53 -15.56
N LYS A 312 -4.69 -11.47 -15.59
CA LYS A 312 -3.29 -11.59 -16.01
C LYS A 312 -2.49 -12.27 -14.90
N PRO A 313 -1.46 -13.06 -15.25
CA PRO A 313 -0.53 -13.58 -14.26
C PRO A 313 -0.01 -12.48 -13.34
N SER A 314 0.14 -12.78 -12.05
CA SER A 314 0.67 -11.80 -11.09
C SER A 314 2.09 -11.38 -11.50
N HIS A 315 2.30 -10.08 -11.76
CA HIS A 315 3.62 -9.54 -12.05
C HIS A 315 4.56 -9.67 -10.83
N VAL A 316 3.99 -9.66 -9.62
CA VAL A 316 4.75 -9.87 -8.39
C VAL A 316 5.34 -11.29 -8.37
N LEU A 317 4.51 -12.32 -8.58
CA LEU A 317 4.99 -13.70 -8.60
C LEU A 317 6.00 -13.94 -9.73
N LEU A 318 5.74 -13.39 -10.92
CA LEU A 318 6.71 -13.45 -12.03
C LEU A 318 8.05 -12.83 -11.65
N ALA A 319 8.04 -11.69 -10.94
CA ALA A 319 9.26 -11.05 -10.43
C ALA A 319 10.00 -11.91 -9.39
N LEU A 320 9.28 -12.74 -8.62
CA LEU A 320 9.84 -13.69 -7.67
C LEU A 320 10.33 -14.99 -8.34
N GLY A 321 10.24 -15.10 -9.66
CA GLY A 321 10.66 -16.29 -10.42
C GLY A 321 9.63 -17.40 -10.56
N ALA A 322 8.32 -17.07 -10.38
CA ALA A 322 7.25 -18.00 -10.69
C ALA A 322 7.14 -18.22 -12.21
N THR A 323 6.71 -19.43 -12.60
CA THR A 323 6.30 -19.65 -13.99
C THR A 323 4.98 -18.92 -14.29
N PRO A 324 4.64 -18.65 -15.56
CA PRO A 324 3.34 -18.08 -15.92
C PRO A 324 2.15 -18.88 -15.38
N GLU A 325 2.25 -20.21 -15.35
CA GLU A 325 1.24 -21.13 -14.81
C GLU A 325 1.08 -20.93 -13.29
N GLU A 326 2.18 -20.90 -12.55
CA GLU A 326 2.17 -20.64 -11.11
C GLU A 326 1.58 -19.26 -10.80
N ALA A 327 1.98 -18.22 -11.55
CA ALA A 327 1.46 -16.86 -11.38
C ALA A 327 -0.04 -16.76 -11.73
N SER A 328 -0.55 -17.59 -12.67
CA SER A 328 -1.96 -17.65 -13.05
C SER A 328 -2.82 -18.48 -12.09
N SER A 329 -2.21 -19.33 -11.26
CA SER A 329 -2.90 -20.15 -10.25
C SER A 329 -2.77 -19.57 -8.83
N MET A 330 -2.32 -18.34 -8.70
CA MET A 330 -2.12 -17.67 -7.42
C MET A 330 -3.42 -17.45 -6.66
N VAL A 331 -3.40 -17.77 -5.38
CA VAL A 331 -4.42 -17.41 -4.40
C VAL A 331 -3.77 -16.69 -3.23
N ARG A 332 -4.45 -15.65 -2.73
CA ARG A 332 -4.07 -14.96 -1.52
C ARG A 332 -5.19 -15.03 -0.50
N PHE A 333 -4.89 -15.56 0.67
CA PHE A 333 -5.71 -15.40 1.86
C PHE A 333 -5.24 -14.17 2.65
N SER A 334 -6.20 -13.44 3.20
CA SER A 334 -5.95 -12.25 4.02
C SER A 334 -6.77 -12.36 5.30
N LEU A 335 -6.09 -12.62 6.41
CA LEU A 335 -6.71 -12.72 7.73
C LEU A 335 -7.01 -11.30 8.25
N GLY A 336 -8.10 -11.17 8.99
CA GLY A 336 -8.49 -9.93 9.66
C GLY A 336 -8.37 -10.02 11.17
N PRO A 337 -8.51 -8.89 11.90
CA PRO A 337 -8.51 -8.87 13.36
C PRO A 337 -9.61 -9.75 14.00
N SER A 338 -10.69 -10.00 13.28
CA SER A 338 -11.80 -10.84 13.72
C SER A 338 -11.70 -12.29 13.27
N THR A 339 -10.65 -12.68 12.55
CA THR A 339 -10.48 -14.07 12.11
C THR A 339 -10.29 -14.99 13.30
N THR A 340 -11.10 -16.05 13.35
CA THR A 340 -11.08 -17.05 14.44
C THR A 340 -10.33 -18.30 14.03
N LEU A 341 -9.95 -19.12 15.01
CA LEU A 341 -9.36 -20.43 14.75
C LEU A 341 -10.35 -21.35 14.02
N GLU A 342 -11.64 -21.31 14.39
CA GLU A 342 -12.69 -22.11 13.75
C GLU A 342 -12.82 -21.80 12.25
N GLU A 343 -12.77 -20.50 11.86
CA GLU A 343 -12.77 -20.09 10.45
C GLU A 343 -11.52 -20.60 9.70
N VAL A 344 -10.37 -20.61 10.36
CA VAL A 344 -9.12 -21.14 9.81
C VAL A 344 -9.20 -22.65 9.60
N GLU A 345 -9.72 -23.41 10.57
CA GLU A 345 -9.91 -24.86 10.49
C GLU A 345 -10.94 -25.24 9.42
N TYR A 346 -12.05 -24.51 9.35
CA TYR A 346 -13.02 -24.66 8.26
C TYR A 346 -12.38 -24.44 6.90
N THR A 347 -11.66 -23.35 6.74
CA THR A 347 -10.97 -23.01 5.48
C THR A 347 -9.98 -24.10 5.08
N ALA A 348 -9.17 -24.58 6.04
CA ALA A 348 -8.20 -25.65 5.82
C ALA A 348 -8.86 -26.95 5.33
N THR A 349 -9.97 -27.35 5.94
CA THR A 349 -10.72 -28.56 5.59
C THR A 349 -11.34 -28.44 4.20
N VAL A 350 -12.01 -27.33 3.93
CA VAL A 350 -12.75 -27.09 2.68
C VAL A 350 -11.81 -26.86 1.50
N PHE A 351 -10.66 -26.21 1.72
CA PHE A 351 -9.70 -25.92 0.66
C PHE A 351 -9.25 -27.17 -0.11
N ALA A 352 -8.89 -28.24 0.59
CA ALA A 352 -8.44 -29.48 -0.04
C ALA A 352 -9.55 -30.13 -0.90
N GLN A 353 -10.81 -30.06 -0.47
CA GLN A 353 -11.96 -30.55 -1.21
C GLN A 353 -12.21 -29.73 -2.48
N VAL A 354 -12.16 -28.39 -2.35
CA VAL A 354 -12.35 -27.46 -3.47
C VAL A 354 -11.26 -27.66 -4.52
N VAL A 355 -9.99 -27.78 -4.12
CA VAL A 355 -8.89 -28.03 -5.07
C VAL A 355 -9.08 -29.34 -5.84
N LYS A 356 -9.53 -30.41 -5.16
CA LYS A 356 -9.83 -31.67 -5.81
C LYS A 356 -10.97 -31.56 -6.84
N GLN A 357 -12.01 -30.79 -6.51
CA GLN A 357 -13.14 -30.55 -7.42
C GLN A 357 -12.76 -29.76 -8.66
N VAL A 358 -11.91 -28.74 -8.49
CA VAL A 358 -11.48 -27.85 -9.59
C VAL A 358 -10.51 -28.55 -10.55
N ARG A 359 -9.80 -29.58 -10.11
CA ARG A 359 -8.87 -30.38 -10.93
C ARG A 359 -9.53 -31.47 -11.74
N ASN A 360 -10.74 -31.87 -11.37
CA ASN A 360 -11.56 -32.88 -12.08
C ASN A 360 -12.46 -32.18 -13.10
#